data_9d697be8a61c3916bb4cbb436aa5fd6a
#
_entry.id   9d697be8a61c3916bb4cbb436aa5fd6a
#
_cell.length_a   1.000
_cell.length_b   1.000
_cell.length_c   1.000
_cell.angle_alpha   90.00
_cell.angle_beta   90.00
_cell.angle_gamma   90.00
#
_symmetry.space_group_name_H-M   'P 1'
#
loop_
_entity.id
_entity.type
_entity.pdbx_description
1 polymer ?
#
loop_
_entity_poly.entity_id
_entity_poly.type
_entity_poly.pdbx_seq_one_letter_code
_entity_poly.pdbx_strand_id
1 'polypeptide(L)'
;MQNFRSDKKITPKYNSDGLITTVIQNSVTKKVLMVGFMNSEAFKLTLEGPDVWFYSRSRKELWKKGETSGNYLKVVDISIDCDEDALLISVNPIGPTCHNNTESCFDKEENSSEINSEIIDLIFSIIKDRAKKLPDNSYTTKLVKSGKGRISQKIVEESGEVAVAIMSQTKKDISEEMSDLIYHLLVGMHISDLEPKDIYKILRNRNN
;
A
#
# COMPACT_ATOMS: atom_id res chain seq x y z
N MET A 1 -15.55 13.74 14.20
CA MET A 1 -15.91 13.27 12.84
C MET A 1 -14.67 13.34 11.99
N GLN A 2 -14.13 12.19 11.57
CA GLN A 2 -13.04 12.17 10.59
C GLN A 2 -13.64 12.54 9.23
N ASN A 3 -13.20 13.66 8.65
CA ASN A 3 -13.57 14.02 7.27
C ASN A 3 -12.82 13.08 6.34
N PHE A 4 -13.49 12.00 5.89
CA PHE A 4 -13.03 11.24 4.74
C PHE A 4 -13.04 12.18 3.53
N ARG A 5 -11.98 12.17 2.72
CA ARG A 5 -11.72 13.11 1.60
C ARG A 5 -12.68 12.97 0.40
N SER A 6 -13.93 12.63 0.60
CA SER A 6 -14.93 12.66 -0.45
C SER A 6 -15.78 13.93 -0.28
N ASP A 7 -15.42 15.00 -0.98
CA ASP A 7 -16.27 16.20 -1.15
C ASP A 7 -17.55 15.90 -1.95
N LYS A 8 -17.72 14.67 -2.43
CA LYS A 8 -18.92 14.19 -3.12
C LYS A 8 -19.80 13.37 -2.15
N LYS A 9 -21.06 13.74 -2.08
CA LYS A 9 -22.08 12.94 -1.40
C LYS A 9 -22.19 11.59 -2.13
N ILE A 10 -21.69 10.51 -1.50
CA ILE A 10 -21.77 9.14 -2.02
C ILE A 10 -23.21 8.66 -1.81
N THR A 11 -23.90 8.29 -2.89
CA THR A 11 -25.27 7.77 -2.87
C THR A 11 -25.28 6.40 -3.54
N PRO A 12 -25.11 5.30 -2.76
CA PRO A 12 -25.06 3.95 -3.33
C PRO A 12 -26.39 3.50 -3.92
N LYS A 13 -26.33 2.84 -5.07
CA LYS A 13 -27.43 2.06 -5.63
C LYS A 13 -27.33 0.62 -5.15
N TYR A 14 -28.31 0.23 -4.36
CA TYR A 14 -28.39 -1.13 -3.84
C TYR A 14 -29.13 -2.03 -4.84
N ASN A 15 -28.71 -3.29 -4.90
CA ASN A 15 -29.40 -4.31 -5.71
C ASN A 15 -30.78 -4.68 -5.12
N SER A 16 -31.48 -5.64 -5.74
CA SER A 16 -32.81 -6.12 -5.30
C SER A 16 -32.85 -6.65 -3.87
N ASP A 17 -31.70 -7.08 -3.33
CA ASP A 17 -31.56 -7.59 -1.96
C ASP A 17 -31.20 -6.47 -0.97
N GLY A 18 -31.15 -5.22 -1.41
CA GLY A 18 -30.76 -4.08 -0.60
C GLY A 18 -29.25 -4.05 -0.28
N LEU A 19 -28.42 -4.66 -1.12
CA LEU A 19 -26.99 -4.79 -0.91
C LEU A 19 -26.20 -4.13 -2.02
N ILE A 20 -25.02 -3.58 -1.67
CA ILE A 20 -24.01 -3.10 -2.61
C ILE A 20 -22.74 -3.92 -2.49
N THR A 21 -22.12 -4.23 -3.62
CA THR A 21 -20.80 -4.87 -3.66
C THR A 21 -19.75 -3.91 -3.15
N THR A 22 -18.86 -4.40 -2.30
CA THR A 22 -17.80 -3.57 -1.70
C THR A 22 -16.46 -4.26 -1.84
N VAL A 23 -15.56 -3.61 -2.58
CA VAL A 23 -14.17 -4.01 -2.76
C VAL A 23 -13.32 -3.30 -1.71
N ILE A 24 -12.51 -4.07 -0.99
CA ILE A 24 -11.56 -3.55 -0.01
C ILE A 24 -10.16 -3.59 -0.59
N GLN A 25 -9.47 -2.46 -0.56
CA GLN A 25 -8.14 -2.29 -1.11
C GLN A 25 -7.19 -1.71 -0.06
N ASN A 26 -5.97 -2.23 0.02
CA ASN A 26 -4.92 -1.64 0.83
C ASN A 26 -4.59 -0.22 0.30
N SER A 27 -4.62 0.78 1.18
CA SER A 27 -4.43 2.19 0.79
C SER A 27 -3.02 2.48 0.28
N VAL A 28 -2.02 1.69 0.69
CA VAL A 28 -0.60 1.84 0.33
C VAL A 28 -0.27 0.98 -0.88
N THR A 29 -0.45 -0.34 -0.78
CA THR A 29 -0.03 -1.29 -1.82
C THR A 29 -1.01 -1.39 -2.99
N LYS A 30 -2.22 -0.86 -2.85
CA LYS A 30 -3.32 -0.98 -3.82
C LYS A 30 -3.80 -2.42 -4.07
N LYS A 31 -3.29 -3.37 -3.30
CA LYS A 31 -3.72 -4.77 -3.35
C LYS A 31 -5.18 -4.91 -2.93
N VAL A 32 -5.97 -5.65 -3.69
CA VAL A 32 -7.33 -6.01 -3.29
C VAL A 32 -7.25 -7.03 -2.16
N LEU A 33 -7.87 -6.72 -1.03
CA LEU A 33 -7.80 -7.54 0.18
C LEU A 33 -8.96 -8.51 0.29
N MET A 34 -10.16 -8.04 0.02
CA MET A 34 -11.38 -8.86 0.04
C MET A 34 -12.53 -8.17 -0.70
N VAL A 35 -13.59 -8.92 -0.96
CA VAL A 35 -14.88 -8.40 -1.39
C VAL A 35 -15.92 -8.78 -0.35
N GLY A 36 -16.80 -7.84 -0.04
CA GLY A 36 -17.94 -8.03 0.87
C GLY A 36 -19.18 -7.35 0.34
N PHE A 37 -20.25 -7.37 1.16
CA PHE A 37 -21.50 -6.71 0.84
C PHE A 37 -21.90 -5.81 2.00
N MET A 38 -22.49 -4.66 1.66
CA MET A 38 -23.05 -3.73 2.63
C MET A 38 -24.53 -3.49 2.32
N ASN A 39 -25.32 -3.43 3.36
CA ASN A 39 -26.62 -2.77 3.31
C ASN A 39 -26.46 -1.29 3.69
N SER A 40 -27.53 -0.52 3.68
CA SER A 40 -27.51 0.91 4.02
C SER A 40 -26.96 1.20 5.41
N GLU A 41 -27.21 0.31 6.38
CA GLU A 41 -26.74 0.45 7.75
C GLU A 41 -25.24 0.16 7.89
N ALA A 42 -24.73 -0.92 7.26
CA ALA A 42 -23.30 -1.23 7.22
C ALA A 42 -22.52 -0.08 6.56
N PHE A 43 -23.03 0.48 5.46
CA PHE A 43 -22.43 1.63 4.80
C PHE A 43 -22.39 2.86 5.70
N LYS A 44 -23.49 3.17 6.39
CA LYS A 44 -23.55 4.29 7.35
C LYS A 44 -22.52 4.12 8.48
N LEU A 45 -22.45 2.95 9.11
CA LEU A 45 -21.48 2.65 10.16
C LEU A 45 -20.02 2.76 9.67
N THR A 46 -19.77 2.36 8.41
CA THR A 46 -18.45 2.49 7.80
C THR A 46 -18.10 3.96 7.53
N LEU A 47 -19.05 4.80 7.12
CA LEU A 47 -18.87 6.24 6.98
C LEU A 47 -18.59 6.95 8.31
N GLU A 48 -19.21 6.50 9.39
CA GLU A 48 -18.98 7.02 10.74
C GLU A 48 -17.59 6.60 11.26
N GLY A 49 -17.01 5.53 10.69
CA GLY A 49 -15.66 5.04 10.97
C GLY A 49 -15.37 4.65 12.42
N PRO A 50 -14.12 4.28 12.75
CA PRO A 50 -12.96 4.16 11.85
C PRO A 50 -12.89 2.82 11.10
N ASP A 51 -13.76 1.86 11.38
CA ASP A 51 -13.67 0.47 10.94
C ASP A 51 -14.69 0.15 9.84
N VAL A 52 -14.36 -0.85 9.01
CA VAL A 52 -15.25 -1.34 7.95
C VAL A 52 -16.30 -2.29 8.54
N TRP A 53 -17.56 -2.02 8.21
CA TRP A 53 -18.71 -2.86 8.52
C TRP A 53 -19.26 -3.50 7.26
N PHE A 54 -19.76 -4.71 7.38
CA PHE A 54 -20.36 -5.49 6.30
C PHE A 54 -21.73 -6.03 6.72
N TYR A 55 -22.46 -6.53 5.72
CA TYR A 55 -23.65 -7.32 5.91
C TYR A 55 -23.43 -8.77 5.46
N SER A 56 -23.62 -9.71 6.35
CA SER A 56 -23.50 -11.14 6.05
C SER A 56 -24.76 -11.65 5.37
N ARG A 57 -24.66 -12.07 4.11
CA ARG A 57 -25.79 -12.65 3.34
C ARG A 57 -26.32 -13.95 3.95
N SER A 58 -25.41 -14.79 4.47
CA SER A 58 -25.78 -16.09 5.05
C SER A 58 -26.39 -15.98 6.45
N ARG A 59 -25.81 -15.09 7.29
CA ARG A 59 -26.29 -14.88 8.68
C ARG A 59 -27.39 -13.83 8.79
N LYS A 60 -27.56 -13.03 7.73
CA LYS A 60 -28.50 -11.89 7.68
C LYS A 60 -28.30 -10.88 8.81
N GLU A 61 -27.04 -10.59 9.13
CA GLU A 61 -26.65 -9.68 10.21
C GLU A 61 -25.49 -8.78 9.82
N LEU A 62 -25.36 -7.66 10.51
CA LEU A 62 -24.19 -6.79 10.44
C LEU A 62 -23.00 -7.45 11.13
N TRP A 63 -21.80 -7.21 10.61
CA TRP A 63 -20.57 -7.60 11.27
C TRP A 63 -19.44 -6.61 10.99
N LYS A 64 -18.64 -6.35 11.99
CA LYS A 64 -17.48 -5.50 11.89
C LYS A 64 -16.25 -6.35 11.58
N LYS A 65 -15.52 -5.99 10.53
CA LYS A 65 -14.31 -6.72 10.18
C LYS A 65 -13.27 -6.57 11.28
N GLY A 66 -12.78 -7.70 11.77
CA GLY A 66 -11.81 -7.75 12.88
C GLY A 66 -12.43 -7.87 14.28
N GLU A 67 -13.73 -7.88 14.43
CA GLU A 67 -14.41 -7.95 15.74
C GLU A 67 -13.98 -9.16 16.58
N THR A 68 -13.80 -10.32 15.94
CA THR A 68 -13.35 -11.55 16.61
C THR A 68 -11.84 -11.74 16.57
N SER A 69 -11.19 -11.38 15.43
CA SER A 69 -9.77 -11.68 15.19
C SER A 69 -8.81 -10.58 15.64
N GLY A 70 -9.30 -9.38 15.92
CA GLY A 70 -8.46 -8.19 16.12
C GLY A 70 -7.91 -7.56 14.82
N ASN A 71 -8.09 -8.23 13.68
CA ASN A 71 -7.58 -7.78 12.38
C ASN A 71 -8.56 -6.78 11.74
N TYR A 72 -8.58 -5.57 12.24
CA TYR A 72 -9.46 -4.50 11.77
C TYR A 72 -8.99 -3.91 10.45
N LEU A 73 -9.92 -3.34 9.70
CA LEU A 73 -9.67 -2.59 8.49
C LEU A 73 -10.01 -1.12 8.75
N LYS A 74 -9.00 -0.27 8.91
CA LYS A 74 -9.19 1.16 9.18
C LYS A 74 -9.45 1.90 7.88
N VAL A 75 -10.60 2.53 7.76
CA VAL A 75 -11.01 3.28 6.58
C VAL A 75 -10.12 4.50 6.37
N VAL A 76 -9.61 4.65 5.14
CA VAL A 76 -8.82 5.81 4.69
C VAL A 76 -9.60 6.63 3.69
N ASP A 77 -10.27 5.97 2.73
CA ASP A 77 -11.05 6.63 1.69
C ASP A 77 -12.16 5.71 1.17
N ILE A 78 -13.25 6.30 0.70
CA ILE A 78 -14.39 5.58 0.12
C ILE A 78 -14.72 6.23 -1.23
N SER A 79 -14.76 5.40 -2.27
CA SER A 79 -15.14 5.78 -3.62
C SER A 79 -16.29 4.91 -4.11
N ILE A 80 -17.11 5.44 -4.99
CA ILE A 80 -18.16 4.72 -5.69
C ILE A 80 -17.83 4.70 -7.18
N ASP A 81 -18.21 3.66 -7.88
CA ASP A 81 -17.98 3.53 -9.32
C ASP A 81 -18.91 4.41 -10.15
N CYS A 82 -18.82 4.33 -11.48
CA CYS A 82 -19.47 5.28 -12.38
C CYS A 82 -20.99 5.10 -12.47
N ASP A 83 -21.53 3.91 -12.22
CA ASP A 83 -22.96 3.59 -12.24
C ASP A 83 -23.54 3.41 -10.82
N GLU A 84 -22.71 3.64 -9.80
CA GLU A 84 -23.06 3.76 -8.37
C GLU A 84 -23.49 2.43 -7.74
N ASP A 85 -23.11 1.28 -8.28
CA ASP A 85 -23.50 -0.05 -7.81
C ASP A 85 -22.36 -0.85 -7.13
N ALA A 86 -21.15 -0.30 -7.09
CA ALA A 86 -20.00 -0.86 -6.38
C ALA A 86 -19.22 0.20 -5.58
N LEU A 87 -18.74 -0.19 -4.39
CA LEU A 87 -17.88 0.63 -3.55
C LEU A 87 -16.44 0.13 -3.59
N LEU A 88 -15.50 1.05 -3.68
CA LEU A 88 -14.09 0.82 -3.40
C LEU A 88 -13.72 1.51 -2.10
N ILE A 89 -13.33 0.74 -1.08
CA ILE A 89 -12.88 1.26 0.21
C ILE A 89 -11.39 1.02 0.37
N SER A 90 -10.63 2.10 0.39
CA SER A 90 -9.21 2.09 0.71
C SER A 90 -9.02 2.03 2.22
N VAL A 91 -8.23 1.07 2.70
CA VAL A 91 -8.03 0.81 4.13
C VAL A 91 -6.57 0.68 4.51
N ASN A 92 -6.29 0.93 5.80
CA ASN A 92 -5.06 0.48 6.45
C ASN A 92 -5.39 -0.79 7.28
N PRO A 93 -4.98 -1.99 6.83
CA PRO A 93 -5.26 -3.22 7.55
C PRO A 93 -4.40 -3.30 8.83
N ILE A 94 -5.04 -3.79 9.92
CA ILE A 94 -4.33 -4.19 11.15
C ILE A 94 -4.24 -5.71 11.13
N GLY A 95 -3.12 -6.23 10.65
CA GLY A 95 -2.92 -7.67 10.48
C GLY A 95 -3.57 -8.25 9.22
N PRO A 96 -3.51 -9.59 9.05
CA PRO A 96 -3.99 -10.28 7.87
C PRO A 96 -5.51 -10.15 7.70
N THR A 97 -5.93 -9.93 6.45
CA THR A 97 -7.36 -9.74 6.17
C THR A 97 -8.10 -11.07 6.07
N CYS A 98 -7.46 -12.10 5.53
CA CYS A 98 -8.06 -13.41 5.34
C CYS A 98 -8.11 -14.22 6.65
N HIS A 99 -9.15 -15.08 6.80
CA HIS A 99 -9.25 -16.02 7.93
C HIS A 99 -8.16 -17.10 7.92
N ASN A 100 -7.50 -17.33 6.78
CA ASN A 100 -6.33 -18.22 6.63
C ASN A 100 -5.00 -17.52 7.00
N ASN A 101 -5.05 -16.37 7.65
CA ASN A 101 -3.89 -15.56 8.00
C ASN A 101 -3.06 -15.04 6.80
N THR A 102 -3.62 -14.99 5.60
CA THR A 102 -3.03 -14.32 4.44
C THR A 102 -3.43 -12.84 4.40
N GLU A 103 -2.61 -12.01 3.76
CA GLU A 103 -2.88 -10.57 3.62
C GLU A 103 -4.22 -10.33 2.89
N SER A 104 -4.49 -11.10 1.85
CA SER A 104 -5.67 -11.00 1.01
C SER A 104 -6.44 -12.33 0.95
N CYS A 105 -7.76 -12.25 0.79
CA CYS A 105 -8.62 -13.42 0.48
C CYS A 105 -8.36 -14.00 -0.91
N PHE A 106 -7.60 -13.32 -1.74
CA PHE A 106 -7.22 -13.74 -3.09
C PHE A 106 -5.82 -14.36 -3.15
N ASP A 107 -5.08 -14.34 -2.03
CA ASP A 107 -3.79 -15.00 -1.94
C ASP A 107 -4.01 -16.53 -1.99
N LYS A 108 -3.29 -17.20 -2.87
CA LYS A 108 -3.23 -18.67 -2.89
C LYS A 108 -2.35 -19.14 -1.74
N GLU A 109 -2.65 -20.28 -1.13
CA GLU A 109 -1.89 -20.83 0.00
C GLU A 109 -0.43 -21.20 -0.31
N GLU A 110 0.02 -21.08 -1.55
CA GLU A 110 1.39 -21.36 -1.94
C GLU A 110 2.23 -20.11 -2.16
N ASN A 111 3.22 -19.98 -1.29
CA ASN A 111 4.54 -19.36 -1.49
C ASN A 111 4.64 -18.29 -2.58
N SER A 112 4.55 -17.12 -2.16
CA SER A 112 5.34 -15.97 -2.60
C SER A 112 4.52 -14.71 -2.32
N SER A 113 5.02 -13.86 -1.48
CA SER A 113 4.91 -12.45 -1.75
C SER A 113 5.29 -12.29 -3.23
N GLU A 114 4.32 -12.15 -4.13
CA GLU A 114 4.65 -11.78 -5.51
C GLU A 114 5.45 -10.51 -5.40
N ILE A 115 6.76 -10.67 -5.60
CA ILE A 115 7.68 -9.55 -5.68
C ILE A 115 7.33 -8.85 -6.98
N ASN A 116 6.59 -7.77 -6.88
CA ASN A 116 6.14 -6.95 -7.98
C ASN A 116 6.71 -5.52 -7.84
N SER A 117 6.41 -4.66 -8.79
CA SER A 117 6.87 -3.26 -8.80
C SER A 117 6.41 -2.42 -7.60
N GLU A 118 5.41 -2.88 -6.84
CA GLU A 118 4.90 -2.20 -5.63
C GLU A 118 5.94 -2.19 -4.51
N ILE A 119 6.97 -3.06 -4.58
CA ILE A 119 8.08 -3.08 -3.61
C ILE A 119 8.80 -1.73 -3.53
N ILE A 120 8.90 -1.00 -4.62
CA ILE A 120 9.54 0.33 -4.67
C ILE A 120 8.76 1.33 -3.80
N ASP A 121 7.45 1.39 -3.97
CA ASP A 121 6.60 2.30 -3.19
C ASP A 121 6.55 1.90 -1.71
N LEU A 122 6.55 0.59 -1.42
CA LEU A 122 6.62 0.06 -0.06
C LEU A 122 7.94 0.46 0.62
N ILE A 123 9.09 0.22 -0.02
CA ILE A 123 10.41 0.60 0.53
C ILE A 123 10.47 2.12 0.75
N PHE A 124 9.97 2.91 -0.20
CA PHE A 124 9.94 4.36 -0.07
C PHE A 124 9.09 4.82 1.12
N SER A 125 7.94 4.19 1.38
CA SER A 125 7.11 4.47 2.55
C SER A 125 7.83 4.15 3.86
N ILE A 126 8.59 3.05 3.91
CA ILE A 126 9.42 2.66 5.07
C ILE A 126 10.54 3.69 5.28
N ILE A 127 11.19 4.16 4.21
CA ILE A 127 12.23 5.20 4.30
C ILE A 127 11.63 6.48 4.90
N LYS A 128 10.46 6.93 4.43
CA LYS A 128 9.77 8.11 4.97
C LYS A 128 9.44 7.97 6.46
N ASP A 129 8.93 6.81 6.86
CA ASP A 129 8.59 6.54 8.26
C ASP A 129 9.85 6.56 9.15
N ARG A 130 10.93 5.89 8.72
CA ARG A 130 12.20 5.87 9.45
C ARG A 130 12.87 7.24 9.49
N ALA A 131 12.81 8.02 8.42
CA ALA A 131 13.32 9.39 8.39
C ALA A 131 12.56 10.32 9.34
N LYS A 132 11.27 10.09 9.55
CA LYS A 132 10.43 10.83 10.51
C LYS A 132 10.67 10.40 11.95
N LYS A 133 10.75 9.08 12.22
CA LYS A 133 10.89 8.52 13.58
C LYS A 133 12.33 8.50 14.09
N LEU A 134 13.30 8.47 13.18
CA LEU A 134 14.74 8.43 13.45
C LEU A 134 15.17 7.36 14.47
N PRO A 135 14.77 6.08 14.32
CA PRO A 135 15.14 5.03 15.26
C PRO A 135 16.67 4.82 15.30
N ASP A 136 17.25 4.63 16.51
CA ASP A 136 18.70 4.68 16.75
C ASP A 136 19.51 3.66 15.95
N ASN A 137 19.00 2.46 15.73
CA ASN A 137 19.72 1.37 15.04
C ASN A 137 19.37 1.27 13.55
N SER A 138 18.81 2.30 12.95
CA SER A 138 18.40 2.29 11.54
C SER A 138 19.49 2.82 10.63
N TYR A 139 19.84 2.04 9.60
CA TYR A 139 20.73 2.48 8.52
C TYR A 139 20.15 3.70 7.77
N THR A 140 18.84 3.67 7.48
CA THR A 140 18.14 4.82 6.89
C THR A 140 18.34 6.09 7.71
N THR A 141 18.21 5.99 9.05
CA THR A 141 18.42 7.12 9.97
C THR A 141 19.85 7.68 9.86
N LYS A 142 20.85 6.80 9.79
CA LYS A 142 22.25 7.20 9.64
C LYS A 142 22.46 7.95 8.34
N LEU A 143 21.95 7.44 7.21
CA LEU A 143 22.04 8.07 5.90
C LEU A 143 21.36 9.44 5.88
N VAL A 144 20.12 9.54 6.35
CA VAL A 144 19.37 10.81 6.39
C VAL A 144 20.09 11.86 7.24
N LYS A 145 20.58 11.48 8.42
CA LYS A 145 21.38 12.38 9.28
C LYS A 145 22.69 12.82 8.65
N SER A 146 23.31 12.00 7.81
CA SER A 146 24.56 12.33 7.12
C SER A 146 24.37 13.33 5.97
N GLY A 147 23.15 13.56 5.53
CA GLY A 147 22.80 14.59 4.55
C GLY A 147 23.12 14.22 3.10
N LYS A 148 22.82 15.17 2.19
CA LYS A 148 22.87 14.96 0.72
C LYS A 148 24.24 14.50 0.21
N GLY A 149 25.32 15.03 0.76
CA GLY A 149 26.69 14.70 0.30
C GLY A 149 27.02 13.20 0.48
N ARG A 150 26.72 12.61 1.64
CA ARG A 150 26.98 11.19 1.89
C ARG A 150 26.07 10.29 1.04
N ILE A 151 24.81 10.68 0.84
CA ILE A 151 23.89 9.91 0.00
C ILE A 151 24.35 9.95 -1.47
N SER A 152 24.74 11.12 -1.98
CA SER A 152 25.31 11.24 -3.33
C SER A 152 26.56 10.40 -3.52
N GLN A 153 27.46 10.38 -2.53
CA GLN A 153 28.63 9.52 -2.52
C GLN A 153 28.25 8.04 -2.61
N LYS A 154 27.27 7.58 -1.79
CA LYS A 154 26.79 6.20 -1.82
C LYS A 154 26.18 5.82 -3.18
N ILE A 155 25.39 6.68 -3.80
CA ILE A 155 24.86 6.43 -5.14
C ILE A 155 25.99 6.21 -6.17
N VAL A 156 27.07 6.99 -6.09
CA VAL A 156 28.23 6.82 -6.98
C VAL A 156 28.97 5.50 -6.68
N GLU A 157 29.19 5.17 -5.40
CA GLU A 157 29.80 3.90 -4.98
C GLU A 157 29.00 2.72 -5.54
N GLU A 158 27.70 2.62 -5.23
CA GLU A 158 26.83 1.52 -5.66
C GLU A 158 26.70 1.43 -7.18
N SER A 159 26.65 2.58 -7.88
CA SER A 159 26.62 2.56 -9.35
C SER A 159 27.92 1.97 -9.96
N GLY A 160 29.06 2.20 -9.32
CA GLY A 160 30.32 1.58 -9.69
C GLY A 160 30.33 0.07 -9.44
N GLU A 161 29.82 -0.37 -8.31
CA GLU A 161 29.70 -1.79 -7.94
C GLU A 161 28.76 -2.54 -8.90
N VAL A 162 27.62 -1.95 -9.27
CA VAL A 162 26.74 -2.49 -10.32
C VAL A 162 27.46 -2.62 -11.65
N ALA A 163 28.25 -1.62 -12.07
CA ALA A 163 28.98 -1.67 -13.34
C ALA A 163 30.03 -2.79 -13.35
N VAL A 164 30.74 -3.01 -12.24
CA VAL A 164 31.70 -4.11 -12.08
C VAL A 164 30.97 -5.45 -12.05
N ALA A 165 29.88 -5.56 -11.30
CA ALA A 165 29.11 -6.79 -11.18
C ALA A 165 28.59 -7.28 -12.54
N ILE A 166 28.05 -6.38 -13.37
CA ILE A 166 27.57 -6.71 -14.74
C ILE A 166 28.69 -7.34 -15.59
N MET A 167 29.93 -6.94 -15.39
CA MET A 167 31.06 -7.39 -16.21
C MET A 167 31.63 -8.75 -15.77
N SER A 168 31.53 -9.12 -14.50
CA SER A 168 32.35 -10.20 -13.94
C SER A 168 31.70 -11.09 -12.90
N GLN A 169 30.42 -10.86 -12.53
CA GLN A 169 29.81 -11.55 -11.39
C GLN A 169 28.58 -12.39 -11.78
N THR A 170 28.02 -13.09 -10.80
CA THR A 170 26.85 -13.92 -10.99
C THR A 170 25.55 -13.08 -11.04
N LYS A 171 24.48 -13.65 -11.58
CA LYS A 171 23.15 -13.00 -11.56
C LYS A 171 22.73 -12.57 -10.15
N LYS A 172 23.09 -13.35 -9.13
CA LYS A 172 22.78 -13.04 -7.73
C LYS A 172 23.52 -11.78 -7.29
N ASP A 173 24.82 -11.69 -7.51
CA ASP A 173 25.64 -10.53 -7.12
C ASP A 173 25.17 -9.27 -7.84
N ILE A 174 24.90 -9.36 -9.16
CA ILE A 174 24.32 -8.23 -9.92
C ILE A 174 23.00 -7.76 -9.31
N SER A 175 22.14 -8.70 -8.86
CA SER A 175 20.84 -8.33 -8.26
C SER A 175 21.01 -7.67 -6.88
N GLU A 176 22.00 -8.09 -6.09
CA GLU A 176 22.33 -7.49 -4.80
C GLU A 176 22.79 -6.04 -4.99
N GLU A 177 23.80 -5.80 -5.86
CA GLU A 177 24.32 -4.46 -6.12
C GLU A 177 23.24 -3.52 -6.72
N MET A 178 22.43 -4.03 -7.66
CA MET A 178 21.31 -3.24 -8.19
C MET A 178 20.27 -2.87 -7.12
N SER A 179 20.04 -3.76 -6.15
CA SER A 179 19.11 -3.50 -5.05
C SER A 179 19.63 -2.42 -4.12
N ASP A 180 20.95 -2.42 -3.84
CA ASP A 180 21.60 -1.41 -3.02
C ASP A 180 21.59 -0.04 -3.70
N LEU A 181 21.87 0.01 -5.00
CA LEU A 181 21.74 1.24 -5.77
C LEU A 181 20.31 1.80 -5.75
N ILE A 182 19.30 0.95 -5.99
CA ILE A 182 17.88 1.36 -5.94
C ILE A 182 17.52 1.90 -4.56
N TYR A 183 17.97 1.24 -3.49
CA TYR A 183 17.72 1.69 -2.13
C TYR A 183 18.30 3.09 -1.86
N HIS A 184 19.56 3.32 -2.25
CA HIS A 184 20.21 4.62 -2.08
C HIS A 184 19.58 5.73 -2.95
N LEU A 185 19.10 5.38 -4.15
CA LEU A 185 18.30 6.29 -4.98
C LEU A 185 17.00 6.69 -4.28
N LEU A 186 16.27 5.76 -3.67
CA LEU A 186 15.04 6.06 -2.93
C LEU A 186 15.30 6.96 -1.71
N VAL A 187 16.40 6.75 -0.98
CA VAL A 187 16.80 7.67 0.09
C VAL A 187 17.15 9.06 -0.47
N GLY A 188 17.85 9.11 -1.59
CA GLY A 188 18.18 10.34 -2.32
C GLY A 188 16.94 11.11 -2.78
N MET A 189 15.90 10.40 -3.26
CA MET A 189 14.61 10.98 -3.61
C MET A 189 13.97 11.63 -2.38
N HIS A 190 13.90 10.91 -1.26
CA HIS A 190 13.29 11.42 -0.03
C HIS A 190 13.94 12.72 0.45
N ILE A 191 15.27 12.79 0.52
CA ILE A 191 15.97 14.00 0.98
C ILE A 191 15.96 15.15 -0.03
N SER A 192 15.49 14.89 -1.25
CA SER A 192 15.33 15.86 -2.32
C SER A 192 13.87 16.26 -2.56
N ASP A 193 12.97 15.86 -1.64
CA ASP A 193 11.53 16.11 -1.71
C ASP A 193 10.87 15.56 -2.98
N LEU A 194 11.43 14.47 -3.54
CA LEU A 194 10.85 13.73 -4.67
C LEU A 194 10.12 12.49 -4.18
N GLU A 195 9.12 12.07 -4.93
CA GLU A 195 8.41 10.81 -4.74
C GLU A 195 8.58 9.89 -5.97
N PRO A 196 8.48 8.55 -5.83
CA PRO A 196 8.60 7.62 -6.96
C PRO A 196 7.70 7.99 -8.15
N LYS A 197 6.50 8.50 -7.89
CA LYS A 197 5.57 8.97 -8.92
C LYS A 197 6.14 10.05 -9.84
N ASP A 198 7.09 10.89 -9.35
CA ASP A 198 7.70 11.94 -10.15
C ASP A 198 8.65 11.35 -11.19
N ILE A 199 9.37 10.30 -10.82
CA ILE A 199 10.21 9.52 -11.74
C ILE A 199 9.33 8.73 -12.72
N TYR A 200 8.27 8.08 -12.25
CA TYR A 200 7.35 7.33 -13.11
C TYR A 200 6.73 8.19 -14.21
N LYS A 201 6.35 9.43 -13.89
CA LYS A 201 5.85 10.40 -14.90
C LYS A 201 6.87 10.67 -15.99
N ILE A 202 8.14 10.91 -15.62
CA ILE A 202 9.21 11.19 -16.59
C ILE A 202 9.47 9.96 -17.46
N LEU A 203 9.58 8.77 -16.85
CA LEU A 203 9.81 7.53 -17.57
C LEU A 203 8.67 7.23 -18.54
N ARG A 204 7.42 7.41 -18.11
CA ARG A 204 6.25 7.22 -18.96
C ARG A 204 6.26 8.16 -20.17
N ASN A 205 6.62 9.44 -19.97
CA ASN A 205 6.66 10.43 -21.04
C ASN A 205 7.80 10.19 -22.05
N ARG A 206 8.84 9.42 -21.68
CA ARG A 206 9.93 9.04 -22.59
C ARG A 206 9.60 7.84 -23.48
N ASN A 207 8.57 7.09 -23.16
CA ASN A 207 8.14 5.90 -23.88
C ASN A 207 6.91 6.16 -24.78
N ASN A 208 6.49 7.38 -24.90
CA ASN A 208 5.53 7.90 -25.88
C ASN A 208 6.32 8.76 -26.86
#